data_2a6789e3300831ea89affdd3e24fce93
#
_entry.id   2a6789e3300831ea89affdd3e24fce93
#
_cell.length_a   1.000
_cell.length_b   1.000
_cell.length_c   1.000
_cell.angle_alpha   90.00
_cell.angle_beta   90.00
_cell.angle_gamma   90.00
#
_symmetry.space_group_name_H-M   'P 1'
#
loop_
_entity.id
_entity.type
_entity.pdbx_description
1 polymer ?
#
loop_
_entity_poly.entity_id
_entity_poly.type
_entity_poly.pdbx_seq_one_letter_code
_entity_poly.pdbx_strand_id
1 'polypeptide(L)'
;MIKPIVLLLFILFSCSKPSGIKNVITNADSVAINYFKGDGTADTVTNMVMLKDKNQISKLAGYIETTTTEDYKCGYDGSIHIFNKDAVVQNIYFSLNDVQCMHFSFLLNNKLFSTTLSAEALQFIKSVNKK
;
A
#
# COMPACT_ATOMS: atom_id res chain seq x y z
N MET A 1 -21.04 -30.07 43.58
CA MET A 1 -21.49 -28.77 43.00
C MET A 1 -20.52 -28.37 41.91
N ILE A 2 -20.92 -28.48 40.69
CA ILE A 2 -20.12 -28.05 39.53
C ILE A 2 -20.49 -26.60 39.27
N LYS A 3 -19.53 -25.66 39.45
CA LYS A 3 -19.71 -24.28 39.07
C LYS A 3 -19.57 -24.18 37.54
N PRO A 4 -20.54 -23.57 36.82
CA PRO A 4 -20.35 -23.33 35.41
C PRO A 4 -19.21 -22.31 35.20
N ILE A 5 -18.17 -22.73 34.54
CA ILE A 5 -17.13 -21.85 34.06
C ILE A 5 -17.75 -21.13 32.85
N VAL A 6 -18.13 -19.87 33.05
CA VAL A 6 -18.51 -18.99 31.95
C VAL A 6 -17.23 -18.68 31.20
N LEU A 7 -17.02 -19.42 30.13
CA LEU A 7 -15.95 -19.11 29.18
C LEU A 7 -16.37 -17.84 28.42
N LEU A 8 -15.87 -16.71 28.91
CA LEU A 8 -16.06 -15.43 28.22
C LEU A 8 -15.20 -15.46 26.96
N LEU A 9 -15.84 -15.78 25.84
CA LEU A 9 -15.19 -15.72 24.53
C LEU A 9 -15.01 -14.24 24.19
N PHE A 10 -13.84 -13.68 24.50
CA PHE A 10 -13.45 -12.40 23.96
C PHE A 10 -13.20 -12.56 22.47
N ILE A 11 -14.21 -12.22 21.69
CA ILE A 11 -14.04 -12.01 20.25
C ILE A 11 -13.24 -10.71 20.11
N LEU A 12 -11.94 -10.85 19.98
CA LEU A 12 -11.08 -9.74 19.62
C LEU A 12 -11.39 -9.39 18.14
N PHE A 13 -12.22 -8.37 17.94
CA PHE A 13 -12.28 -7.68 16.67
C PHE A 13 -10.95 -6.94 16.49
N SER A 14 -9.95 -7.63 15.99
CA SER A 14 -8.76 -6.96 15.51
C SER A 14 -9.14 -6.23 14.21
N CYS A 15 -9.09 -4.88 14.23
CA CYS A 15 -8.98 -4.11 13.01
C CYS A 15 -7.78 -4.66 12.24
N SER A 16 -8.03 -5.43 11.17
CA SER A 16 -6.99 -6.15 10.47
C SER A 16 -6.25 -5.19 9.54
N LYS A 17 -5.08 -4.73 9.98
CA LYS A 17 -4.06 -4.24 9.07
C LYS A 17 -3.51 -5.43 8.30
N PRO A 18 -3.17 -5.29 6.99
CA PRO A 18 -2.52 -6.36 6.26
C PRO A 18 -1.11 -6.56 6.84
N SER A 19 -0.96 -7.52 7.72
CA SER A 19 0.34 -7.79 8.34
C SER A 19 1.31 -8.39 7.33
N GLY A 20 2.54 -7.87 7.30
CA GLY A 20 3.63 -8.37 6.48
C GLY A 20 4.01 -7.49 5.30
N ILE A 21 3.12 -6.61 4.80
CA ILE A 21 3.48 -5.71 3.68
C ILE A 21 4.58 -4.73 4.09
N LYS A 22 4.54 -4.21 5.29
CA LYS A 22 5.56 -3.31 5.82
C LYS A 22 6.95 -3.97 5.82
N ASN A 23 7.04 -5.22 6.24
CA ASN A 23 8.30 -5.95 6.26
C ASN A 23 8.86 -6.18 4.85
N VAL A 24 7.99 -6.51 3.90
CA VAL A 24 8.40 -6.67 2.49
C VAL A 24 9.01 -5.38 1.97
N ILE A 25 8.37 -4.23 2.24
CA ILE A 25 8.84 -2.93 1.76
C ILE A 25 10.12 -2.51 2.48
N THR A 26 10.18 -2.62 3.80
CA THR A 26 11.37 -2.20 4.58
C THR A 26 12.61 -3.03 4.29
N ASN A 27 12.45 -4.27 3.86
CA ASN A 27 13.55 -5.14 3.46
C ASN A 27 13.98 -4.96 1.99
N ALA A 28 13.33 -4.08 1.26
CA ALA A 28 13.63 -3.83 -0.15
C ALA A 28 15.00 -3.17 -0.34
N ASP A 29 15.67 -3.51 -1.43
CA ASP A 29 16.89 -2.81 -1.88
C ASP A 29 16.54 -1.48 -2.54
N SER A 30 15.45 -1.46 -3.29
CA SER A 30 14.96 -0.27 -3.98
C SER A 30 13.46 -0.37 -4.23
N VAL A 31 12.84 0.77 -4.47
CA VAL A 31 11.42 0.89 -4.77
C VAL A 31 11.26 1.81 -5.99
N ALA A 32 10.56 1.34 -7.01
CA ALA A 32 10.20 2.16 -8.17
C ALA A 32 8.75 2.62 -8.05
N ILE A 33 8.53 3.92 -8.18
CA ILE A 33 7.19 4.50 -8.25
C ILE A 33 6.95 4.96 -9.69
N ASN A 34 5.96 4.38 -10.32
CA ASN A 34 5.53 4.75 -11.67
C ASN A 34 4.28 5.62 -11.58
N TYR A 35 4.28 6.73 -12.29
CA TYR A 35 3.14 7.65 -12.38
C TYR A 35 2.48 7.48 -13.74
N PHE A 36 1.17 7.28 -13.74
CA PHE A 36 0.40 7.12 -14.95
C PHE A 36 -0.12 8.47 -15.46
N LYS A 37 -0.61 8.50 -16.69
CA LYS A 37 -1.08 9.73 -17.33
C LYS A 37 -2.28 10.37 -16.62
N GLY A 38 -3.02 9.62 -15.79
CA GLY A 38 -4.15 10.16 -15.04
C GLY A 38 -5.44 10.32 -15.85
N ASP A 39 -5.53 9.69 -17.02
CA ASP A 39 -6.73 9.65 -17.86
C ASP A 39 -7.53 8.34 -17.75
N GLY A 40 -7.21 7.54 -16.74
CA GLY A 40 -7.80 6.21 -16.53
C GLY A 40 -7.14 5.09 -17.33
N THR A 41 -6.12 5.39 -18.14
CA THR A 41 -5.33 4.37 -18.84
C THR A 41 -4.11 3.99 -18.00
N ALA A 42 -4.11 2.78 -17.47
CA ALA A 42 -3.01 2.26 -16.64
C ALA A 42 -1.73 1.92 -17.43
N ASP A 43 -1.76 2.09 -18.76
CA ASP A 43 -0.69 1.61 -19.63
C ASP A 43 0.38 2.66 -19.94
N THR A 44 0.13 3.94 -19.62
CA THR A 44 1.04 5.03 -19.96
C THR A 44 1.73 5.57 -18.72
N VAL A 45 2.99 5.19 -18.55
CA VAL A 45 3.87 5.74 -17.49
C VAL A 45 4.44 7.07 -17.97
N THR A 46 4.15 8.15 -17.25
CA THR A 46 4.64 9.50 -17.58
C THR A 46 5.94 9.83 -16.85
N ASN A 47 6.16 9.24 -15.71
CA ASN A 47 7.39 9.39 -14.93
C ASN A 47 7.64 8.16 -14.06
N MET A 48 8.90 7.89 -13.77
CA MET A 48 9.33 6.86 -12.85
C MET A 48 10.35 7.43 -11.87
N VAL A 49 10.17 7.14 -10.59
CA VAL A 49 11.08 7.56 -9.53
C VAL A 49 11.61 6.31 -8.84
N MET A 50 12.93 6.23 -8.68
CA MET A 50 13.58 5.16 -7.94
C MET A 50 13.96 5.65 -6.54
N LEU A 51 13.43 5.00 -5.51
CA LEU A 51 13.79 5.24 -4.11
C LEU A 51 14.82 4.21 -3.67
N LYS A 52 15.94 4.70 -3.15
CA LYS A 52 17.01 3.88 -2.54
C LYS A 52 17.30 4.28 -1.10
N ASP A 53 16.83 5.45 -0.69
CA ASP A 53 16.96 5.94 0.67
C ASP A 53 16.10 5.12 1.61
N LYS A 54 16.73 4.51 2.62
CA LYS A 54 16.04 3.64 3.58
C LYS A 54 14.98 4.38 4.41
N ASN A 55 15.18 5.66 4.70
CA ASN A 55 14.22 6.45 5.43
C ASN A 55 12.95 6.71 4.59
N GLN A 56 13.12 7.01 3.30
CA GLN A 56 11.98 7.19 2.38
C GLN A 56 11.22 5.88 2.18
N ILE A 57 11.93 4.77 2.02
CA ILE A 57 11.31 3.44 1.88
C ILE A 57 10.52 3.07 3.15
N SER A 58 11.08 3.34 4.32
CA SER A 58 10.43 3.08 5.60
C SER A 58 9.17 3.93 5.79
N LYS A 59 9.19 5.20 5.39
CA LYS A 59 8.00 6.07 5.41
C LYS A 59 6.90 5.52 4.48
N LEU A 60 7.28 5.16 3.27
CA LEU A 60 6.33 4.58 2.30
C LEU A 60 5.70 3.31 2.86
N ALA A 61 6.49 2.44 3.47
CA ALA A 61 5.99 1.21 4.10
C ALA A 61 4.92 1.50 5.16
N GLY A 62 5.14 2.51 5.99
CA GLY A 62 4.17 2.94 7.00
C GLY A 62 2.90 3.51 6.41
N TYR A 63 2.97 4.19 5.27
CA TYR A 63 1.80 4.72 4.57
C TYR A 63 0.96 3.61 3.92
N ILE A 64 1.57 2.54 3.49
CA ILE A 64 0.89 1.43 2.80
C ILE A 64 0.28 0.45 3.80
N GLU A 65 1.00 0.09 4.86
CA GLU A 65 0.46 -0.76 5.94
C GLU A 65 -0.38 0.07 6.91
N THR A 66 -1.58 0.34 6.52
CA THR A 66 -2.54 1.16 7.27
C THR A 66 -3.92 0.49 7.27
N THR A 67 -4.94 1.19 7.70
CA THR A 67 -6.31 0.69 7.81
C THR A 67 -6.82 0.18 6.46
N THR A 68 -7.40 -1.02 6.45
CA THR A 68 -8.07 -1.56 5.26
C THR A 68 -9.30 -0.73 4.91
N THR A 69 -9.57 -0.61 3.62
CA THR A 69 -10.72 0.08 3.07
C THR A 69 -11.34 -0.75 1.95
N GLU A 70 -12.45 -0.28 1.39
CA GLU A 70 -13.06 -0.93 0.24
C GLU A 70 -12.15 -0.85 -0.99
N ASP A 71 -12.23 -1.87 -1.84
CA ASP A 71 -11.56 -1.86 -3.13
C ASP A 71 -12.40 -1.05 -4.13
N TYR A 72 -12.12 0.24 -4.20
CA TYR A 72 -12.82 1.16 -5.08
C TYR A 72 -12.41 0.96 -6.53
N LYS A 73 -13.40 0.89 -7.42
CA LYS A 73 -13.18 0.74 -8.87
C LYS A 73 -12.98 2.11 -9.55
N CYS A 74 -11.95 2.82 -9.13
CA CYS A 74 -11.70 4.20 -9.59
C CYS A 74 -10.54 4.31 -10.60
N GLY A 75 -9.97 3.19 -11.03
CA GLY A 75 -8.72 3.19 -11.77
C GLY A 75 -7.51 3.52 -10.92
N TYR A 76 -6.32 3.47 -11.50
CA TYR A 76 -5.07 3.72 -10.78
C TYR A 76 -4.31 4.89 -11.41
N ASP A 77 -3.66 5.67 -10.56
CA ASP A 77 -2.81 6.80 -10.95
C ASP A 77 -1.32 6.44 -10.97
N GLY A 78 -0.99 5.27 -10.48
CA GLY A 78 0.36 4.77 -10.51
C GLY A 78 0.51 3.39 -9.92
N SER A 79 1.75 2.91 -9.94
CA SER A 79 2.15 1.64 -9.37
C SER A 79 3.48 1.78 -8.62
N ILE A 80 3.68 0.89 -7.66
CA ILE A 80 4.88 0.80 -6.86
C ILE A 80 5.42 -0.61 -7.00
N HIS A 81 6.67 -0.74 -7.42
CA HIS A 81 7.36 -2.02 -7.54
C HIS A 81 8.45 -2.11 -6.48
N ILE A 82 8.37 -3.14 -5.66
CA ILE A 82 9.33 -3.41 -4.60
C ILE A 82 10.38 -4.39 -5.12
N PHE A 83 11.65 -4.00 -5.08
CA PHE A 83 12.76 -4.80 -5.58
C PHE A 83 13.60 -5.37 -4.45
N ASN A 84 13.96 -6.61 -4.58
CA ASN A 84 14.95 -7.28 -3.75
C ASN A 84 15.85 -8.14 -4.64
N LYS A 85 17.16 -7.92 -4.60
CA LYS A 85 18.14 -8.62 -5.46
C LYS A 85 17.76 -8.57 -6.95
N ASP A 86 17.41 -7.38 -7.42
CA ASP A 86 17.04 -7.07 -8.81
C ASP A 86 15.73 -7.74 -9.30
N ALA A 87 15.01 -8.41 -8.42
CA ALA A 87 13.71 -9.00 -8.73
C ALA A 87 12.57 -8.23 -8.08
N VAL A 88 11.45 -8.09 -8.79
CA VAL A 88 10.22 -7.54 -8.22
C VAL A 88 9.61 -8.57 -7.28
N VAL A 89 9.50 -8.23 -6.00
CA VAL A 89 8.92 -9.12 -4.98
C VAL A 89 7.49 -8.73 -4.60
N GLN A 90 7.06 -7.52 -4.93
CA GLN A 90 5.73 -7.03 -4.63
C GLN A 90 5.34 -5.90 -5.57
N ASN A 91 4.10 -5.91 -6.04
CA ASN A 91 3.48 -4.84 -6.80
C ASN A 91 2.35 -4.21 -5.97
N ILE A 92 2.26 -2.88 -6.00
CA ILE A 92 1.25 -2.11 -5.30
C ILE A 92 0.73 -1.06 -6.28
N TYR A 93 -0.57 -0.85 -6.31
CA TYR A 93 -1.22 0.18 -7.14
C TYR A 93 -1.77 1.27 -6.24
N PHE A 94 -1.89 2.48 -6.74
CA PHE A 94 -2.47 3.59 -5.99
C PHE A 94 -3.37 4.48 -6.84
N SER A 95 -4.39 5.04 -6.18
CA SER A 95 -5.30 6.03 -6.74
C SER A 95 -5.24 7.31 -5.91
N LEU A 96 -5.13 8.45 -6.55
CA LEU A 96 -4.91 9.77 -5.93
C LEU A 96 -5.99 10.80 -6.25
N ASN A 97 -6.69 10.68 -7.37
CA ASN A 97 -7.42 11.80 -7.99
C ASN A 97 -8.79 12.09 -7.38
N ASP A 98 -9.35 11.19 -6.61
CA ASP A 98 -10.63 11.39 -5.95
C ASP A 98 -10.49 11.05 -4.48
N VAL A 99 -10.91 11.96 -3.60
CA VAL A 99 -10.87 11.75 -2.16
C VAL A 99 -11.58 10.45 -1.75
N GLN A 100 -12.66 10.08 -2.45
CA GLN A 100 -13.37 8.82 -2.21
C GLN A 100 -12.61 7.59 -2.70
N CYS A 101 -11.67 7.78 -3.62
CA CYS A 101 -10.92 6.70 -4.27
C CYS A 101 -9.47 6.59 -3.82
N MET A 102 -9.03 7.44 -2.89
CA MET A 102 -7.65 7.44 -2.40
C MET A 102 -7.34 6.16 -1.63
N HIS A 103 -6.63 5.24 -2.28
CA HIS A 103 -6.27 3.95 -1.68
C HIS A 103 -5.05 3.33 -2.34
N PHE A 104 -4.43 2.40 -1.64
CA PHE A 104 -3.47 1.43 -2.18
C PHE A 104 -4.19 0.10 -2.40
N SER A 105 -3.76 -0.63 -3.42
CA SER A 105 -4.29 -1.97 -3.72
C SER A 105 -3.14 -2.92 -4.05
N PHE A 106 -3.13 -4.10 -3.45
CA PHE A 106 -2.08 -5.09 -3.65
C PHE A 106 -2.54 -6.49 -3.28
N LEU A 107 -1.88 -7.49 -3.88
CA LEU A 107 -2.02 -8.89 -3.49
C LEU A 107 -0.93 -9.24 -2.48
N LEU A 108 -1.32 -9.81 -1.36
CA LEU A 108 -0.41 -10.34 -0.36
C LEU A 108 -0.87 -11.76 0.01
N ASN A 109 -0.01 -12.75 -0.18
CA ASN A 109 -0.35 -14.16 0.03
C ASN A 109 -1.64 -14.59 -0.71
N ASN A 110 -1.77 -14.17 -1.98
CA ASN A 110 -2.92 -14.43 -2.86
C ASN A 110 -4.24 -13.80 -2.40
N LYS A 111 -4.21 -12.89 -1.44
CA LYS A 111 -5.36 -12.14 -0.97
C LYS A 111 -5.24 -10.68 -1.38
N LEU A 112 -6.31 -10.13 -1.97
CA LEU A 112 -6.39 -8.72 -2.32
C LEU A 112 -6.64 -7.88 -1.07
N PHE A 113 -5.79 -6.88 -0.86
CA PHE A 113 -5.96 -5.85 0.16
C PHE A 113 -6.07 -4.48 -0.48
N SER A 114 -6.94 -3.67 0.09
CA SER A 114 -6.98 -2.22 -0.17
C SER A 114 -6.80 -1.49 1.14
N THR A 115 -5.88 -0.53 1.17
CA THR A 115 -5.59 0.27 2.35
C THR A 115 -5.80 1.75 2.07
N THR A 116 -6.16 2.50 3.10
CA THR A 116 -6.41 3.94 2.99
C THR A 116 -5.13 4.67 2.62
N LEU A 117 -5.21 5.53 1.62
CA LEU A 117 -4.12 6.44 1.25
C LEU A 117 -4.38 7.78 1.93
N SER A 118 -3.61 8.09 2.99
CA SER A 118 -3.76 9.31 3.78
C SER A 118 -3.32 10.57 3.02
N ALA A 119 -3.70 11.73 3.53
CA ALA A 119 -3.22 13.01 3.01
C ALA A 119 -1.68 13.12 3.06
N GLU A 120 -1.06 12.56 4.08
CA GLU A 120 0.41 12.52 4.21
C GLU A 120 1.05 11.63 3.15
N ALA A 121 0.46 10.46 2.89
CA ALA A 121 0.89 9.56 1.82
C ALA A 121 0.77 10.23 0.45
N LEU A 122 -0.34 10.94 0.21
CA LEU A 122 -0.55 11.70 -1.02
C LEU A 122 0.55 12.74 -1.22
N GLN A 123 0.87 13.52 -0.18
CA GLN A 123 1.94 14.52 -0.24
C GLN A 123 3.30 13.87 -0.50
N PHE A 124 3.58 12.75 0.14
CA PHE A 124 4.82 12.01 -0.09
C PHE A 124 4.95 11.57 -1.55
N ILE A 125 3.91 10.92 -2.09
CA ILE A 125 3.92 10.42 -3.46
C ILE A 125 4.08 11.57 -4.46
N LYS A 126 3.40 12.70 -4.24
CA LYS A 126 3.55 13.88 -5.07
C LYS A 126 4.92 14.54 -4.93
N SER A 127 5.48 14.59 -3.73
CA SER A 127 6.75 15.27 -3.45
C SER A 127 7.95 14.58 -4.10
N VAL A 128 7.94 13.26 -4.21
CA VAL A 128 9.02 12.51 -4.84
C VAL A 128 8.92 12.47 -6.36
N ASN A 129 7.78 12.86 -6.91
CA ASN A 129 7.56 12.98 -8.37
C ASN A 129 8.17 14.28 -8.90
N LYS A 130 9.47 14.36 -8.86
CA LYS A 130 10.21 15.50 -9.43
C LYS A 130 10.51 15.23 -10.89
N LYS A 131 10.04 16.13 -11.74
CA LYS A 131 10.45 16.15 -13.14
C LYS A 131 11.83 16.77 -13.29
#